data_41f0a6338bc4be2c382b88b40b364512
#
_entry.id   41f0a6338bc4be2c382b88b40b364512
#
_cell.length_a   1.000
_cell.length_b   1.000
_cell.length_c   1.000
_cell.angle_alpha   90.00
_cell.angle_beta   90.00
_cell.angle_gamma   90.00
#
_symmetry.space_group_name_H-M   'P 1'
#
loop_
_entity.id
_entity.type
_entity.pdbx_description
1 polymer ?
#
loop_
_entity_poly.entity_id
_entity_poly.type
_entity_poly.pdbx_seq_one_letter_code
_entity_poly.pdbx_strand_id
1 'polypeptide(L)'
;MYQFSDQTEGKETVFTIKSQDVKFGVGALRELWSDARSLGMNQIALFLDSNIKASKPISLILESFQSSGLEVDIYDAVVCEPNTSSCMAAADFVKQGEYDGIISIGGGSVMDTAKAANLLSCHGGEILDYVNAPIGLAKKVPGPLLPHIACPTTSGTGAETTGIVVLDIEEVGLKSGISSPHLKPNHAIVDPETTLTPPSGVIASTGFDVLTHAVESYVARPFTSSDRPSNPSLRMGYQGATPYNDIGALAAIRIGGKYLLRAVQNDQDEEARFQLMFAATLAGLAFNSAGVHIPHAMSYSVATLKHEYTAKGYEKHPPMAPHG
;
A
#
# COMPACT_ATOMS: atom_id res chain seq x y z
N MET A 1 -4.23 8.59 27.48
CA MET A 1 -3.35 7.50 28.00
C MET A 1 -4.23 6.29 28.23
N TYR A 2 -3.92 5.14 27.62
CA TYR A 2 -4.71 3.93 27.76
C TYR A 2 -4.57 3.38 29.19
N GLN A 3 -5.68 3.13 29.84
CA GLN A 3 -5.72 2.48 31.15
C GLN A 3 -5.98 0.98 30.93
N PHE A 4 -4.93 0.18 30.95
CA PHE A 4 -5.04 -1.28 30.73
C PHE A 4 -5.80 -2.00 31.84
N SER A 5 -6.00 -1.33 33.00
CA SER A 5 -6.80 -1.86 34.12
C SER A 5 -8.29 -1.62 33.99
N ASP A 6 -8.73 -0.69 33.15
CA ASP A 6 -10.15 -0.42 32.92
C ASP A 6 -10.74 -1.48 31.99
N GLN A 7 -11.32 -2.50 32.59
CA GLN A 7 -11.98 -3.58 31.89
C GLN A 7 -13.50 -3.40 31.97
N THR A 8 -14.11 -2.91 30.89
CA THR A 8 -15.56 -2.92 30.76
C THR A 8 -16.00 -4.33 30.35
N GLU A 9 -16.96 -4.88 31.07
CA GLU A 9 -17.49 -6.23 30.80
C GLU A 9 -17.98 -6.34 29.36
N GLY A 10 -17.60 -7.43 28.69
CA GLY A 10 -17.95 -7.70 27.28
C GLY A 10 -17.13 -6.92 26.24
N LYS A 11 -16.27 -5.98 26.65
CA LYS A 11 -15.44 -5.21 25.72
C LYS A 11 -14.07 -5.85 25.49
N GLU A 12 -13.45 -5.49 24.35
CA GLU A 12 -12.12 -5.97 23.96
C GLU A 12 -11.04 -5.40 24.88
N THR A 13 -10.13 -6.26 25.32
CA THR A 13 -9.01 -5.89 26.19
C THR A 13 -7.65 -6.26 25.59
N VAL A 14 -7.66 -6.89 24.40
CA VAL A 14 -6.47 -7.41 23.72
C VAL A 14 -6.40 -6.83 22.33
N PHE A 15 -5.23 -6.35 21.94
CA PHE A 15 -4.92 -6.01 20.56
C PHE A 15 -3.74 -6.83 20.05
N THR A 16 -3.65 -6.96 18.74
CA THR A 16 -2.57 -7.71 18.09
C THR A 16 -1.74 -6.76 17.24
N ILE A 17 -0.43 -6.82 17.40
CA ILE A 17 0.52 -6.15 16.52
C ILE A 17 0.94 -7.14 15.44
N LYS A 18 0.58 -6.85 14.19
CA LYS A 18 0.98 -7.63 13.02
C LYS A 18 1.61 -6.70 12.00
N SER A 19 2.90 -6.80 11.81
CA SER A 19 3.61 -6.14 10.72
C SER A 19 4.39 -7.19 9.92
N GLN A 20 4.66 -6.87 8.67
CA GLN A 20 5.67 -7.54 7.86
C GLN A 20 7.06 -7.04 8.23
N ASP A 21 8.07 -7.65 7.65
CA ASP A 21 9.42 -7.14 7.75
C ASP A 21 9.54 -5.86 6.92
N VAL A 22 10.06 -4.80 7.53
CA VAL A 22 10.30 -3.51 6.88
C VAL A 22 11.78 -3.21 6.89
N LYS A 23 12.38 -3.13 5.70
CA LYS A 23 13.74 -2.64 5.49
C LYS A 23 13.65 -1.20 5.01
N PHE A 24 14.24 -0.26 5.73
CA PHE A 24 14.21 1.17 5.43
C PHE A 24 15.62 1.74 5.37
N GLY A 25 15.96 2.41 4.28
CA GLY A 25 17.23 3.14 4.18
C GLY A 25 17.65 3.42 2.75
N VAL A 26 18.55 4.39 2.61
CA VAL A 26 19.16 4.75 1.33
C VAL A 26 19.94 3.57 0.76
N GLY A 27 19.61 3.16 -0.45
CA GLY A 27 20.22 2.01 -1.11
C GLY A 27 19.58 0.66 -0.76
N ALA A 28 18.48 0.62 -0.02
CA ALA A 28 17.81 -0.62 0.37
C ALA A 28 17.40 -1.46 -0.86
N LEU A 29 17.01 -0.83 -1.97
CA LEU A 29 16.66 -1.53 -3.21
C LEU A 29 17.85 -2.27 -3.86
N ARG A 30 19.07 -1.92 -3.54
CA ARG A 30 20.28 -2.61 -4.08
C ARG A 30 20.43 -4.01 -3.49
N GLU A 31 19.77 -4.27 -2.36
CA GLU A 31 19.78 -5.57 -1.66
C GLU A 31 18.58 -6.45 -2.01
N LEU A 32 17.65 -5.96 -2.84
CA LEU A 32 16.36 -6.59 -3.14
C LEU A 32 16.50 -8.05 -3.64
N TRP A 33 17.57 -8.36 -4.38
CA TRP A 33 17.88 -9.73 -4.83
C TRP A 33 18.06 -10.69 -3.65
N SER A 34 18.67 -10.23 -2.56
CA SER A 34 18.90 -11.03 -1.35
C SER A 34 17.59 -11.28 -0.59
N ASP A 35 16.72 -10.27 -0.53
CA ASP A 35 15.39 -10.42 0.08
C ASP A 35 14.52 -11.39 -0.73
N ALA A 36 14.56 -11.31 -2.06
CA ALA A 36 13.87 -12.26 -2.93
C ALA A 36 14.35 -13.70 -2.71
N ARG A 37 15.67 -13.90 -2.64
CA ARG A 37 16.25 -15.22 -2.33
C ARG A 37 15.83 -15.72 -0.95
N SER A 38 15.76 -14.87 0.06
CA SER A 38 15.36 -15.26 1.41
C SER A 38 13.93 -15.79 1.48
N LEU A 39 13.07 -15.33 0.57
CA LEU A 39 11.69 -15.80 0.39
C LEU A 39 11.56 -16.98 -0.58
N GLY A 40 12.69 -17.51 -1.10
CA GLY A 40 12.72 -18.64 -2.01
C GLY A 40 12.36 -18.34 -3.46
N MET A 41 12.32 -17.05 -3.84
CA MET A 41 11.98 -16.64 -5.20
C MET A 41 13.11 -16.95 -6.19
N ASN A 42 12.74 -17.41 -7.38
CA ASN A 42 13.63 -17.67 -8.52
C ASN A 42 13.04 -17.13 -9.82
N GLN A 43 11.72 -17.27 -10.02
CA GLN A 43 10.95 -16.81 -11.17
C GLN A 43 10.00 -15.71 -10.69
N ILE A 44 10.30 -14.46 -11.04
CA ILE A 44 9.66 -13.30 -10.43
C ILE A 44 8.77 -12.57 -11.44
N ALA A 45 7.51 -12.35 -11.08
CA ALA A 45 6.67 -11.35 -11.74
C ALA A 45 6.96 -9.97 -11.13
N LEU A 46 7.64 -9.10 -11.88
CA LEU A 46 7.98 -7.74 -11.45
C LEU A 46 6.96 -6.73 -11.98
N PHE A 47 6.17 -6.17 -11.08
CA PHE A 47 5.27 -5.06 -11.35
C PHE A 47 6.03 -3.74 -11.22
N LEU A 48 6.01 -2.93 -12.26
CA LEU A 48 6.83 -1.73 -12.34
C LEU A 48 6.05 -0.55 -12.89
N ASP A 49 6.23 0.63 -12.29
CA ASP A 49 5.74 1.87 -12.87
C ASP A 49 6.50 2.17 -14.18
N SER A 50 5.77 2.30 -15.28
CA SER A 50 6.34 2.58 -16.60
C SER A 50 7.19 3.85 -16.64
N ASN A 51 6.89 4.86 -15.79
CA ASN A 51 7.63 6.11 -15.72
C ASN A 51 9.05 5.96 -15.17
N ILE A 52 9.30 4.93 -14.33
CA ILE A 52 10.62 4.69 -13.74
C ILE A 52 11.38 3.53 -14.40
N LYS A 53 10.74 2.78 -15.31
CA LYS A 53 11.32 1.60 -15.97
C LYS A 53 12.70 1.85 -16.58
N ALA A 54 12.88 2.99 -17.25
CA ALA A 54 14.15 3.37 -17.89
C ALA A 54 15.12 4.10 -16.94
N SER A 55 14.82 4.17 -15.66
CA SER A 55 15.68 4.86 -14.69
C SER A 55 16.92 4.03 -14.34
N LYS A 56 18.02 4.72 -14.01
CA LYS A 56 19.27 4.07 -13.61
C LYS A 56 19.09 3.15 -12.37
N PRO A 57 18.34 3.51 -11.33
CA PRO A 57 18.11 2.60 -10.21
C PRO A 57 17.49 1.27 -10.63
N ILE A 58 16.49 1.30 -11.52
CA ILE A 58 15.84 0.06 -12.00
C ILE A 58 16.81 -0.78 -12.83
N SER A 59 17.63 -0.18 -13.71
CA SER A 59 18.64 -0.93 -14.46
C SER A 59 19.62 -1.66 -13.53
N LEU A 60 20.08 -1.01 -12.47
CA LEU A 60 20.95 -1.64 -11.47
C LEU A 60 20.29 -2.78 -10.70
N ILE A 61 18.99 -2.68 -10.41
CA ILE A 61 18.21 -3.75 -9.78
C ILE A 61 18.13 -4.96 -10.71
N LEU A 62 17.78 -4.74 -11.98
CA LEU A 62 17.68 -5.81 -12.98
C LEU A 62 19.03 -6.51 -13.22
N GLU A 63 20.14 -5.76 -13.28
CA GLU A 63 21.50 -6.30 -13.35
C GLU A 63 21.82 -7.15 -12.11
N SER A 64 21.39 -6.71 -10.91
CA SER A 64 21.61 -7.46 -9.67
C SER A 64 20.81 -8.78 -9.64
N PHE A 65 19.60 -8.78 -10.16
CA PHE A 65 18.78 -9.98 -10.29
C PHE A 65 19.44 -10.98 -11.24
N GLN A 66 19.83 -10.52 -12.42
CA GLN A 66 20.54 -11.35 -13.40
C GLN A 66 21.80 -11.96 -12.81
N SER A 67 22.63 -11.13 -12.15
CA SER A 67 23.89 -11.58 -11.53
C SER A 67 23.68 -12.60 -10.42
N SER A 68 22.51 -12.54 -9.77
CA SER A 68 22.11 -13.47 -8.71
C SER A 68 21.36 -14.70 -9.22
N GLY A 69 21.19 -14.84 -10.55
CA GLY A 69 20.48 -15.98 -11.17
C GLY A 69 18.96 -15.96 -10.88
N LEU A 70 18.38 -14.78 -10.68
CA LEU A 70 16.93 -14.57 -10.59
C LEU A 70 16.39 -14.28 -12.00
N GLU A 71 15.32 -14.94 -12.38
CA GLU A 71 14.62 -14.67 -13.62
C GLU A 71 13.45 -13.73 -13.36
N VAL A 72 13.27 -12.76 -14.22
CA VAL A 72 12.30 -11.67 -14.00
C VAL A 72 11.57 -11.32 -15.27
N ASP A 73 10.26 -11.41 -15.25
CA ASP A 73 9.37 -10.87 -16.28
C ASP A 73 8.69 -9.61 -15.76
N ILE A 74 8.67 -8.57 -16.59
CA ILE A 74 8.18 -7.26 -16.19
C ILE A 74 6.76 -7.03 -16.69
N TYR A 75 5.86 -6.68 -15.77
CA TYR A 75 4.55 -6.11 -16.06
C TYR A 75 4.59 -4.59 -15.81
N ASP A 76 4.52 -3.80 -16.87
CA ASP A 76 4.58 -2.32 -16.82
C ASP A 76 3.31 -1.64 -17.39
N ALA A 77 2.26 -2.43 -17.63
CA ALA A 77 0.95 -1.93 -18.07
C ALA A 77 0.03 -1.53 -16.90
N VAL A 78 0.63 -1.09 -15.78
CA VAL A 78 -0.13 -0.63 -14.61
C VAL A 78 -0.85 0.67 -14.92
N VAL A 79 -2.13 0.75 -14.54
CA VAL A 79 -2.95 1.95 -14.64
C VAL A 79 -2.93 2.70 -13.31
N CYS A 80 -2.75 4.03 -13.36
CA CYS A 80 -2.90 4.88 -12.19
C CYS A 80 -4.37 4.84 -11.75
N GLU A 81 -4.63 4.65 -10.46
CA GLU A 81 -5.95 4.30 -9.92
C GLU A 81 -6.47 3.03 -10.62
N PRO A 82 -5.98 1.83 -10.22
CA PRO A 82 -6.30 0.59 -10.92
C PRO A 82 -7.80 0.32 -10.93
N ASN A 83 -8.27 -0.31 -11.98
CA ASN A 83 -9.67 -0.67 -12.16
C ASN A 83 -9.86 -2.19 -12.33
N THR A 84 -11.11 -2.65 -12.38
CA THR A 84 -11.44 -4.07 -12.53
C THR A 84 -10.75 -4.69 -13.73
N SER A 85 -10.82 -4.06 -14.90
CA SER A 85 -10.21 -4.56 -16.15
C SER A 85 -8.68 -4.65 -16.07
N SER A 86 -8.01 -3.63 -15.52
CA SER A 86 -6.55 -3.61 -15.40
C SER A 86 -6.02 -4.65 -14.40
N CYS A 87 -6.76 -4.88 -13.31
CA CYS A 87 -6.43 -5.92 -12.34
C CYS A 87 -6.60 -7.34 -12.93
N MET A 88 -7.64 -7.56 -13.75
CA MET A 88 -7.84 -8.84 -14.44
C MET A 88 -6.74 -9.10 -15.45
N ALA A 89 -6.36 -8.10 -16.27
CA ALA A 89 -5.25 -8.22 -17.22
C ALA A 89 -3.92 -8.54 -16.53
N ALA A 90 -3.65 -7.91 -15.38
CA ALA A 90 -2.49 -8.20 -14.57
C ALA A 90 -2.50 -9.63 -13.98
N ALA A 91 -3.67 -10.12 -13.59
CA ALA A 91 -3.83 -11.49 -13.12
C ALA A 91 -3.57 -12.51 -14.23
N ASP A 92 -4.01 -12.22 -15.45
CA ASP A 92 -3.77 -13.09 -16.60
C ASP A 92 -2.27 -13.16 -16.96
N PHE A 93 -1.54 -12.05 -16.83
CA PHE A 93 -0.08 -12.06 -16.95
C PHE A 93 0.56 -13.03 -15.94
N VAL A 94 0.18 -12.96 -14.66
CA VAL A 94 0.74 -13.85 -13.64
C VAL A 94 0.35 -15.31 -13.88
N LYS A 95 -0.87 -15.59 -14.33
CA LYS A 95 -1.33 -16.96 -14.64
C LYS A 95 -0.61 -17.60 -15.84
N GLN A 96 -0.12 -16.81 -16.78
CA GLN A 96 0.58 -17.28 -17.98
C GLN A 96 2.03 -17.66 -17.71
N GLY A 97 2.63 -17.17 -16.61
CA GLY A 97 3.98 -17.47 -16.20
C GLY A 97 4.04 -18.49 -15.06
N GLU A 98 5.22 -19.07 -14.86
CA GLU A 98 5.50 -20.03 -13.77
C GLU A 98 6.22 -19.31 -12.60
N TYR A 99 5.61 -18.22 -12.09
CA TYR A 99 6.23 -17.39 -11.06
C TYR A 99 6.10 -18.01 -9.67
N ASP A 100 7.18 -17.92 -8.88
CA ASP A 100 7.24 -18.34 -7.48
C ASP A 100 7.27 -17.13 -6.51
N GLY A 101 7.24 -15.89 -7.05
CA GLY A 101 7.16 -14.69 -6.27
C GLY A 101 6.77 -13.45 -7.07
N ILE A 102 6.32 -12.44 -6.35
CA ILE A 102 5.93 -11.14 -6.91
C ILE A 102 6.77 -10.04 -6.26
N ILE A 103 7.26 -9.13 -7.09
CA ILE A 103 7.87 -7.88 -6.62
C ILE A 103 7.10 -6.72 -7.25
N SER A 104 6.78 -5.68 -6.46
CA SER A 104 6.18 -4.45 -6.96
C SER A 104 7.05 -3.25 -6.62
N ILE A 105 7.45 -2.47 -7.63
CA ILE A 105 8.24 -1.25 -7.47
C ILE A 105 7.46 -0.09 -8.07
N GLY A 106 6.86 0.76 -7.22
CA GLY A 106 6.01 1.85 -7.68
C GLY A 106 5.19 2.49 -6.57
N GLY A 107 4.22 3.29 -6.94
CA GLY A 107 3.23 3.86 -6.04
C GLY A 107 2.15 2.85 -5.62
N GLY A 108 1.15 3.32 -4.89
CA GLY A 108 0.01 2.49 -4.43
C GLY A 108 -0.65 1.72 -5.56
N SER A 109 -0.85 2.34 -6.72
CA SER A 109 -1.47 1.69 -7.89
C SER A 109 -0.70 0.45 -8.38
N VAL A 110 0.64 0.49 -8.36
CA VAL A 110 1.48 -0.66 -8.73
C VAL A 110 1.35 -1.78 -7.72
N MET A 111 1.43 -1.44 -6.43
CA MET A 111 1.34 -2.41 -5.35
C MET A 111 -0.05 -3.05 -5.28
N ASP A 112 -1.12 -2.28 -5.46
CA ASP A 112 -2.48 -2.79 -5.41
C ASP A 112 -2.81 -3.65 -6.64
N THR A 113 -2.33 -3.28 -7.84
CA THR A 113 -2.41 -4.13 -9.03
C THR A 113 -1.70 -5.48 -8.80
N ALA A 114 -0.49 -5.45 -8.23
CA ALA A 114 0.28 -6.65 -7.92
C ALA A 114 -0.42 -7.56 -6.91
N LYS A 115 -1.01 -6.99 -5.85
CA LYS A 115 -1.80 -7.75 -4.86
C LYS A 115 -3.05 -8.37 -5.47
N ALA A 116 -3.79 -7.62 -6.29
CA ALA A 116 -4.97 -8.13 -6.98
C ALA A 116 -4.61 -9.27 -7.95
N ALA A 117 -3.53 -9.08 -8.73
CA ALA A 117 -3.01 -10.09 -9.63
C ALA A 117 -2.59 -11.37 -8.89
N ASN A 118 -1.90 -11.24 -7.76
CA ASN A 118 -1.51 -12.34 -6.90
C ASN A 118 -2.72 -13.12 -6.38
N LEU A 119 -3.73 -12.41 -5.89
CA LEU A 119 -4.97 -13.03 -5.40
C LEU A 119 -5.66 -13.85 -6.49
N LEU A 120 -5.90 -13.22 -7.64
CA LEU A 120 -6.67 -13.82 -8.73
C LEU A 120 -5.90 -14.93 -9.46
N SER A 121 -4.57 -14.86 -9.49
CA SER A 121 -3.75 -15.93 -10.05
C SER A 121 -3.72 -17.17 -9.16
N CYS A 122 -3.61 -17.00 -7.84
CA CYS A 122 -3.55 -18.10 -6.89
C CYS A 122 -4.91 -18.78 -6.64
N HIS A 123 -5.99 -18.00 -6.58
CA HIS A 123 -7.29 -18.52 -6.13
C HIS A 123 -8.40 -18.42 -7.18
N GLY A 124 -8.15 -17.74 -8.29
CA GLY A 124 -9.16 -17.56 -9.35
C GLY A 124 -10.37 -16.74 -8.92
N GLY A 125 -11.47 -16.91 -9.63
CA GLY A 125 -12.70 -16.14 -9.42
C GLY A 125 -12.70 -14.80 -10.14
N GLU A 126 -13.79 -14.05 -9.96
CA GLU A 126 -13.94 -12.69 -10.43
C GLU A 126 -13.49 -11.71 -9.33
N ILE A 127 -12.99 -10.54 -9.71
CA ILE A 127 -12.54 -9.56 -8.74
C ILE A 127 -13.64 -9.13 -7.77
N LEU A 128 -14.87 -9.02 -8.27
CA LEU A 128 -16.06 -8.69 -7.45
C LEU A 128 -16.41 -9.75 -6.41
N ASP A 129 -15.90 -10.97 -6.54
CA ASP A 129 -16.03 -11.98 -5.52
C ASP A 129 -15.40 -11.54 -4.19
N TYR A 130 -14.26 -10.84 -4.29
CA TYR A 130 -13.44 -10.44 -3.15
C TYR A 130 -13.65 -8.99 -2.71
N VAL A 131 -14.17 -8.13 -3.59
CA VAL A 131 -14.47 -6.72 -3.27
C VAL A 131 -15.42 -6.64 -2.09
N ASN A 132 -15.17 -5.68 -1.21
CA ASN A 132 -15.93 -5.45 0.01
C ASN A 132 -17.42 -5.21 -0.26
N ALA A 133 -18.28 -5.75 0.62
CA ALA A 133 -19.71 -5.46 0.61
C ALA A 133 -19.97 -3.95 0.91
N PRO A 134 -21.02 -3.34 0.39
CA PRO A 134 -22.11 -3.95 -0.38
C PRO A 134 -21.87 -4.04 -1.89
N ILE A 135 -20.71 -3.58 -2.40
CA ILE A 135 -20.41 -3.53 -3.84
C ILE A 135 -20.09 -4.93 -4.36
N GLY A 136 -19.21 -5.65 -3.70
CA GLY A 136 -18.85 -7.03 -4.01
C GLY A 136 -19.39 -8.03 -3.01
N LEU A 137 -18.96 -9.29 -3.15
CA LEU A 137 -19.42 -10.40 -2.32
C LEU A 137 -18.61 -10.58 -1.03
N ALA A 138 -17.51 -9.84 -0.85
CA ALA A 138 -16.62 -9.92 0.31
C ALA A 138 -16.22 -11.37 0.66
N LYS A 139 -16.02 -12.24 -0.34
CA LYS A 139 -15.54 -13.61 -0.12
C LYS A 139 -14.18 -13.59 0.58
N LYS A 140 -14.01 -14.46 1.52
CA LYS A 140 -12.71 -14.63 2.20
C LYS A 140 -11.69 -15.19 1.22
N VAL A 141 -10.48 -14.63 1.25
CA VAL A 141 -9.34 -15.20 0.52
C VAL A 141 -9.05 -16.59 1.09
N PRO A 142 -9.05 -17.65 0.26
CA PRO A 142 -9.02 -19.03 0.75
C PRO A 142 -7.72 -19.44 1.48
N GLY A 143 -6.61 -18.77 1.18
CA GLY A 143 -5.31 -19.17 1.75
C GLY A 143 -4.18 -18.23 1.37
N PRO A 144 -2.92 -18.67 1.59
CA PRO A 144 -1.74 -17.89 1.26
C PRO A 144 -1.63 -17.61 -0.25
N LEU A 145 -0.93 -16.53 -0.58
CA LEU A 145 -0.59 -16.13 -1.94
C LEU A 145 0.89 -16.39 -2.21
N LEU A 146 1.35 -16.11 -3.43
CA LEU A 146 2.78 -16.06 -3.71
C LEU A 146 3.47 -15.04 -2.80
N PRO A 147 4.70 -15.29 -2.35
CA PRO A 147 5.49 -14.31 -1.64
C PRO A 147 5.52 -12.97 -2.41
N HIS A 148 5.36 -11.87 -1.70
CA HIS A 148 5.31 -10.53 -2.29
C HIS A 148 6.27 -9.59 -1.56
N ILE A 149 7.15 -8.92 -2.30
CA ILE A 149 7.98 -7.81 -1.82
C ILE A 149 7.45 -6.52 -2.43
N ALA A 150 7.09 -5.55 -1.60
CA ALA A 150 6.59 -4.25 -2.03
C ALA A 150 7.64 -3.15 -1.79
N CYS A 151 7.93 -2.38 -2.85
CA CYS A 151 8.93 -1.32 -2.85
C CYS A 151 8.27 0.00 -3.26
N PRO A 152 7.84 0.84 -2.31
CA PRO A 152 7.16 2.09 -2.61
C PRO A 152 8.11 3.12 -3.22
N THR A 153 7.60 3.90 -4.18
CA THR A 153 8.31 5.03 -4.79
C THR A 153 7.62 6.37 -4.51
N THR A 154 6.53 6.35 -3.77
CA THR A 154 5.79 7.53 -3.33
C THR A 154 5.66 7.54 -1.82
N SER A 155 5.73 8.74 -1.23
CA SER A 155 5.56 8.95 0.21
C SER A 155 4.07 9.19 0.50
N GLY A 156 3.26 8.14 0.57
CA GLY A 156 1.80 8.31 0.71
C GLY A 156 1.08 7.09 1.24
N THR A 157 0.64 6.26 0.33
CA THR A 157 -0.39 5.23 0.52
C THR A 157 -0.13 4.21 1.62
N GLY A 158 1.12 3.94 1.97
CA GLY A 158 1.45 2.86 2.90
C GLY A 158 1.01 1.47 2.41
N ALA A 159 0.76 1.32 1.11
CA ALA A 159 0.27 0.06 0.53
C ALA A 159 1.25 -1.10 0.77
N GLU A 160 2.55 -0.82 0.91
CA GLU A 160 3.57 -1.81 1.27
C GLU A 160 3.34 -2.43 2.64
N THR A 161 2.57 -1.77 3.51
CA THR A 161 2.33 -2.23 4.89
C THR A 161 0.96 -2.86 5.09
N THR A 162 0.06 -2.79 4.10
CA THR A 162 -1.35 -3.16 4.25
C THR A 162 -1.76 -4.39 3.45
N GLY A 163 -2.78 -5.08 3.95
CA GLY A 163 -3.47 -6.15 3.23
C GLY A 163 -4.71 -5.65 2.49
N ILE A 164 -4.58 -4.50 1.80
CA ILE A 164 -5.68 -3.84 1.09
C ILE A 164 -5.29 -3.65 -0.37
N VAL A 165 -6.29 -3.74 -1.23
CA VAL A 165 -6.28 -3.28 -2.62
C VAL A 165 -7.37 -2.23 -2.74
N VAL A 166 -7.06 -1.07 -3.30
CA VAL A 166 -8.03 -0.03 -3.67
C VAL A 166 -8.13 0.02 -5.19
N LEU A 167 -9.36 -0.02 -5.71
CA LEU A 167 -9.58 -0.04 -7.16
C LEU A 167 -10.91 0.62 -7.54
N ASP A 168 -11.01 1.05 -8.78
CA ASP A 168 -12.24 1.51 -9.39
C ASP A 168 -13.05 0.32 -9.93
N ILE A 169 -14.30 0.23 -9.51
CA ILE A 169 -15.25 -0.76 -9.98
C ILE A 169 -15.98 -0.17 -11.18
N GLU A 170 -15.52 -0.53 -12.39
CA GLU A 170 -16.00 0.07 -13.64
C GLU A 170 -17.50 -0.18 -13.86
N GLU A 171 -18.01 -1.32 -13.43
CA GLU A 171 -19.40 -1.73 -13.61
C GLU A 171 -20.39 -0.81 -12.89
N VAL A 172 -19.98 -0.18 -11.82
CA VAL A 172 -20.83 0.71 -11.01
C VAL A 172 -20.30 2.13 -10.90
N GLY A 173 -19.10 2.40 -11.43
CA GLY A 173 -18.47 3.72 -11.39
C GLY A 173 -18.16 4.19 -9.97
N LEU A 174 -17.75 3.29 -9.09
CA LEU A 174 -17.43 3.56 -7.69
C LEU A 174 -16.04 3.02 -7.34
N LYS A 175 -15.37 3.69 -6.41
CA LYS A 175 -14.13 3.19 -5.82
C LYS A 175 -14.44 2.30 -4.62
N SER A 176 -13.78 1.15 -4.54
CA SER A 176 -13.92 0.21 -3.42
C SER A 176 -12.60 -0.51 -3.17
N GLY A 177 -12.62 -1.51 -2.33
CA GLY A 177 -11.41 -2.27 -2.02
C GLY A 177 -11.64 -3.72 -1.70
N ILE A 178 -10.53 -4.46 -1.67
CA ILE A 178 -10.44 -5.83 -1.17
C ILE A 178 -9.63 -5.78 0.10
N SER A 179 -10.08 -6.42 1.17
CA SER A 179 -9.35 -6.47 2.43
C SER A 179 -9.11 -7.91 2.87
N SER A 180 -7.84 -8.29 2.99
CA SER A 180 -7.45 -9.61 3.51
C SER A 180 -6.04 -9.58 4.10
N PRO A 181 -5.78 -10.24 5.22
CA PRO A 181 -4.43 -10.38 5.74
C PRO A 181 -3.48 -11.10 4.79
N HIS A 182 -3.99 -11.92 3.87
CA HIS A 182 -3.18 -12.62 2.85
C HIS A 182 -2.64 -11.72 1.75
N LEU A 183 -3.23 -10.53 1.54
CA LEU A 183 -2.77 -9.53 0.58
C LEU A 183 -1.58 -8.71 1.08
N LYS A 184 -1.26 -8.80 2.38
CA LYS A 184 -0.14 -8.06 2.94
C LYS A 184 1.18 -8.59 2.37
N PRO A 185 2.04 -7.71 1.81
CA PRO A 185 3.38 -8.12 1.37
C PRO A 185 4.16 -8.78 2.50
N ASN A 186 5.01 -9.73 2.16
CA ASN A 186 5.92 -10.39 3.12
C ASN A 186 6.99 -9.41 3.60
N HIS A 187 7.60 -8.68 2.66
CA HIS A 187 8.59 -7.65 2.94
C HIS A 187 8.16 -6.30 2.33
N ALA A 188 8.46 -5.22 3.04
CA ALA A 188 8.44 -3.86 2.52
C ALA A 188 9.88 -3.36 2.44
N ILE A 189 10.37 -3.03 1.25
CA ILE A 189 11.71 -2.49 1.04
C ILE A 189 11.57 -1.01 0.66
N VAL A 190 11.87 -0.15 1.59
CA VAL A 190 11.64 1.30 1.49
C VAL A 190 12.98 2.01 1.31
N ASP A 191 13.22 2.46 0.09
CA ASP A 191 14.40 3.22 -0.28
C ASP A 191 14.03 4.68 -0.54
N PRO A 192 14.43 5.63 0.33
CA PRO A 192 14.06 7.03 0.14
C PRO A 192 14.58 7.66 -1.16
N GLU A 193 15.63 7.11 -1.80
CA GLU A 193 16.10 7.60 -3.10
C GLU A 193 15.03 7.55 -4.19
N THR A 194 14.05 6.65 -4.07
CA THR A 194 12.93 6.55 -5.01
C THR A 194 12.04 7.79 -5.03
N THR A 195 12.04 8.57 -3.96
CA THR A 195 11.20 9.78 -3.83
C THR A 195 11.80 11.01 -4.50
N LEU A 196 12.99 10.92 -5.07
CA LEU A 196 13.65 12.06 -5.72
C LEU A 196 13.08 12.36 -7.11
N THR A 197 12.37 11.42 -7.73
CA THR A 197 11.86 11.56 -9.10
C THR A 197 10.41 12.08 -9.21
N PRO A 198 9.49 11.83 -8.28
CA PRO A 198 8.12 12.31 -8.37
C PRO A 198 8.03 13.85 -8.41
N PRO A 199 7.14 14.41 -9.26
CA PRO A 199 6.92 15.86 -9.33
C PRO A 199 6.23 16.40 -8.07
N SER A 200 6.36 17.69 -7.83
CA SER A 200 5.85 18.36 -6.62
C SER A 200 4.35 18.15 -6.37
N GLY A 201 3.53 18.02 -7.43
CA GLY A 201 2.11 17.74 -7.31
C GLY A 201 1.82 16.35 -6.75
N VAL A 202 2.61 15.34 -7.16
CA VAL A 202 2.51 13.98 -6.60
C VAL A 202 2.96 13.98 -5.14
N ILE A 203 4.06 14.68 -4.82
CA ILE A 203 4.53 14.80 -3.43
C ILE A 203 3.49 15.50 -2.54
N ALA A 204 2.78 16.50 -3.07
CA ALA A 204 1.73 17.19 -2.32
C ALA A 204 0.56 16.25 -2.01
N SER A 205 0.00 15.58 -3.03
CA SER A 205 -1.14 14.69 -2.82
C SER A 205 -0.78 13.52 -1.90
N THR A 206 0.33 12.83 -2.18
CA THR A 206 0.74 11.69 -1.35
C THR A 206 1.16 12.10 0.06
N GLY A 207 1.75 13.29 0.24
CA GLY A 207 2.12 13.79 1.55
C GLY A 207 0.92 14.20 2.42
N PHE A 208 -0.16 14.70 1.81
CA PHE A 208 -1.44 14.88 2.52
C PHE A 208 -2.05 13.54 2.90
N ASP A 209 -1.91 12.52 2.07
CA ASP A 209 -2.34 11.16 2.37
C ASP A 209 -1.62 10.61 3.62
N VAL A 210 -0.29 10.83 3.74
CA VAL A 210 0.46 10.49 4.97
C VAL A 210 -0.16 11.12 6.21
N LEU A 211 -0.45 12.43 6.14
CA LEU A 211 -1.04 13.15 7.28
C LEU A 211 -2.43 12.64 7.60
N THR A 212 -3.24 12.38 6.57
CA THR A 212 -4.59 11.84 6.72
C THR A 212 -4.55 10.46 7.37
N HIS A 213 -3.73 9.53 6.87
CA HIS A 213 -3.52 8.22 7.46
C HIS A 213 -3.11 8.29 8.93
N ALA A 214 -2.14 9.15 9.24
CA ALA A 214 -1.64 9.29 10.61
C ALA A 214 -2.69 9.90 11.55
N VAL A 215 -3.41 10.92 11.11
CA VAL A 215 -4.47 11.57 11.91
C VAL A 215 -5.63 10.60 12.11
N GLU A 216 -6.10 9.95 11.04
CA GLU A 216 -7.21 8.99 11.13
C GLU A 216 -6.87 7.83 12.06
N SER A 217 -5.64 7.28 11.96
CA SER A 217 -5.16 6.25 12.89
C SER A 217 -5.19 6.72 14.35
N TYR A 218 -4.74 7.95 14.61
CA TYR A 218 -4.65 8.50 15.95
C TYR A 218 -6.03 8.80 16.58
N VAL A 219 -6.99 9.29 15.77
CA VAL A 219 -8.34 9.62 16.23
C VAL A 219 -9.35 8.49 16.06
N ALA A 220 -8.90 7.32 15.57
CA ALA A 220 -9.75 6.14 15.46
C ALA A 220 -10.33 5.75 16.83
N ARG A 221 -11.50 5.12 16.82
CA ARG A 221 -12.08 4.61 18.07
C ARG A 221 -11.10 3.66 18.74
N PRO A 222 -10.89 3.77 20.07
CA PRO A 222 -9.98 2.87 20.79
C PRO A 222 -10.39 1.41 20.62
N PHE A 223 -9.42 0.49 20.54
CA PHE A 223 -9.70 -0.95 20.46
C PHE A 223 -10.61 -1.46 21.57
N THR A 224 -10.55 -0.83 22.76
CA THR A 224 -11.40 -1.13 23.93
C THR A 224 -12.87 -0.75 23.73
N SER A 225 -13.21 0.00 22.67
CA SER A 225 -14.62 0.33 22.35
C SER A 225 -15.35 -0.80 21.63
N SER A 226 -14.63 -1.75 21.06
CA SER A 226 -15.19 -2.88 20.33
C SER A 226 -15.67 -3.97 21.31
N ASP A 227 -16.67 -4.74 20.88
CA ASP A 227 -17.09 -5.90 21.63
C ASP A 227 -16.05 -7.02 21.50
N ARG A 228 -15.83 -7.74 22.59
CA ARG A 228 -14.94 -8.91 22.58
C ARG A 228 -15.56 -10.00 21.71
N PRO A 229 -14.83 -10.53 20.71
CA PRO A 229 -15.35 -11.61 19.89
C PRO A 229 -15.55 -12.87 20.72
N SER A 230 -16.61 -13.62 20.41
CA SER A 230 -16.92 -14.91 21.07
C SER A 230 -15.81 -15.96 20.86
N ASN A 231 -15.04 -15.82 19.78
CA ASN A 231 -13.87 -16.64 19.49
C ASN A 231 -12.71 -15.72 19.06
N PRO A 232 -11.50 -15.86 19.64
CA PRO A 232 -10.33 -15.06 19.26
C PRO A 232 -9.98 -15.07 17.77
N SER A 233 -10.29 -16.16 17.05
CA SER A 233 -10.10 -16.26 15.59
C SER A 233 -10.99 -15.33 14.76
N LEU A 234 -12.05 -14.78 15.36
CA LEU A 234 -12.96 -13.82 14.74
C LEU A 234 -12.54 -12.37 14.96
N ARG A 235 -11.41 -12.13 15.66
CA ARG A 235 -10.92 -10.77 15.89
C ARG A 235 -10.62 -10.11 14.54
N MET A 236 -11.21 -8.92 14.35
CA MET A 236 -11.05 -8.16 13.13
C MET A 236 -9.61 -7.70 12.91
N GLY A 237 -9.21 -7.53 11.67
CA GLY A 237 -7.91 -6.96 11.30
C GLY A 237 -7.80 -5.49 11.72
N TYR A 238 -8.87 -4.73 11.49
CA TYR A 238 -9.01 -3.36 11.99
C TYR A 238 -9.51 -3.39 13.42
N GLN A 239 -8.66 -2.98 14.33
CA GLN A 239 -8.91 -3.05 15.77
C GLN A 239 -9.22 -1.68 16.38
N GLY A 240 -9.00 -0.60 15.61
CA GLY A 240 -9.06 0.76 16.13
C GLY A 240 -7.71 1.25 16.71
N ALA A 241 -7.72 2.43 17.30
CA ALA A 241 -6.52 3.01 17.89
C ALA A 241 -5.99 2.16 19.04
N THR A 242 -4.68 1.97 19.08
CA THR A 242 -3.96 1.24 20.11
C THR A 242 -2.75 2.05 20.58
N PRO A 243 -2.20 1.80 21.77
CA PRO A 243 -0.97 2.48 22.23
C PRO A 243 0.21 2.30 21.27
N TYR A 244 0.26 1.19 20.55
CA TYR A 244 1.30 0.93 19.55
C TYR A 244 1.13 1.83 18.32
N ASN A 245 -0.08 1.90 17.78
CA ASN A 245 -0.40 2.72 16.61
C ASN A 245 -0.15 4.21 16.86
N ASP A 246 -0.49 4.67 18.06
CA ASP A 246 -0.34 6.08 18.46
C ASP A 246 1.11 6.55 18.38
N ILE A 247 2.08 5.66 18.67
CA ILE A 247 3.51 6.00 18.58
C ILE A 247 3.88 6.36 17.13
N GLY A 248 3.53 5.50 16.18
CA GLY A 248 3.81 5.73 14.77
C GLY A 248 3.02 6.90 14.20
N ALA A 249 1.74 6.99 14.51
CA ALA A 249 0.86 8.07 14.06
C ALA A 249 1.34 9.45 14.51
N LEU A 250 1.65 9.63 15.80
CA LEU A 250 2.14 10.90 16.32
C LEU A 250 3.52 11.28 15.74
N ALA A 251 4.40 10.30 15.52
CA ALA A 251 5.68 10.55 14.87
C ALA A 251 5.47 11.00 13.42
N ALA A 252 4.60 10.32 12.66
CA ALA A 252 4.28 10.67 11.28
C ALA A 252 3.65 12.08 11.16
N ILE A 253 2.73 12.45 12.08
CA ILE A 253 2.13 13.80 12.12
C ILE A 253 3.22 14.86 12.33
N ARG A 254 4.13 14.65 13.28
CA ARG A 254 5.22 15.61 13.56
C ARG A 254 6.18 15.77 12.39
N ILE A 255 6.56 14.66 11.78
CA ILE A 255 7.46 14.67 10.62
C ILE A 255 6.76 15.31 9.42
N GLY A 256 5.53 14.89 9.10
CA GLY A 256 4.75 15.46 8.01
C GLY A 256 4.53 16.97 8.16
N GLY A 257 4.15 17.42 9.36
CA GLY A 257 3.99 18.85 9.66
C GLY A 257 5.28 19.68 9.49
N LYS A 258 6.45 19.07 9.68
CA LYS A 258 7.75 19.74 9.53
C LYS A 258 8.24 19.73 8.07
N TYR A 259 8.06 18.61 7.36
CA TYR A 259 8.79 18.36 6.12
C TYR A 259 7.93 18.39 4.86
N LEU A 260 6.60 18.22 4.93
CA LEU A 260 5.74 18.18 3.75
C LEU A 260 5.88 19.42 2.87
N LEU A 261 5.75 20.61 3.48
CA LEU A 261 5.84 21.86 2.70
C LEU A 261 7.22 22.04 2.07
N ARG A 262 8.29 21.70 2.79
CA ARG A 262 9.66 21.73 2.27
C ARG A 262 9.83 20.78 1.08
N ALA A 263 9.35 19.53 1.18
CA ALA A 263 9.44 18.53 0.13
C ALA A 263 8.68 18.92 -1.14
N VAL A 264 7.55 19.64 -1.00
CA VAL A 264 6.74 20.15 -2.12
C VAL A 264 7.37 21.35 -2.79
N GLN A 265 7.95 22.28 -2.02
CA GLN A 265 8.47 23.56 -2.52
C GLN A 265 9.88 23.43 -3.11
N ASN A 266 10.67 22.44 -2.69
CA ASN A 266 12.03 22.27 -3.14
C ASN A 266 12.28 20.79 -3.49
N ASP A 267 12.43 20.52 -4.78
CA ASP A 267 12.70 19.17 -5.32
C ASP A 267 14.11 18.68 -5.01
N GLN A 268 15.02 19.58 -4.62
CA GLN A 268 16.39 19.27 -4.21
C GLN A 268 16.53 19.07 -2.68
N ASP A 269 15.45 19.19 -1.91
CA ASP A 269 15.46 18.96 -0.46
C ASP A 269 15.35 17.47 -0.15
N GLU A 270 16.45 16.75 -0.31
CA GLU A 270 16.53 15.30 -0.06
C GLU A 270 16.14 14.95 1.38
N GLU A 271 16.57 15.76 2.36
CA GLU A 271 16.20 15.54 3.76
C GLU A 271 14.68 15.52 3.92
N ALA A 272 14.00 16.51 3.36
CA ALA A 272 12.54 16.61 3.49
C ALA A 272 11.83 15.43 2.81
N ARG A 273 12.29 15.00 1.62
CA ARG A 273 11.75 13.85 0.91
C ARG A 273 11.97 12.55 1.65
N PHE A 274 13.17 12.33 2.18
CA PHE A 274 13.50 11.13 2.95
C PHE A 274 12.71 11.06 4.26
N GLN A 275 12.57 12.18 4.96
CA GLN A 275 11.75 12.26 6.18
C GLN A 275 10.27 12.02 5.88
N LEU A 276 9.75 12.55 4.77
CA LEU A 276 8.37 12.31 4.38
C LEU A 276 8.12 10.83 4.04
N MET A 277 9.08 10.15 3.39
CA MET A 277 9.01 8.71 3.15
C MET A 277 9.00 7.92 4.45
N PHE A 278 9.82 8.31 5.42
CA PHE A 278 9.81 7.69 6.75
C PHE A 278 8.48 7.91 7.46
N ALA A 279 7.90 9.12 7.35
CA ALA A 279 6.56 9.39 7.89
C ALA A 279 5.48 8.52 7.23
N ALA A 280 5.56 8.29 5.90
CA ALA A 280 4.65 7.41 5.18
C ALA A 280 4.72 5.97 5.71
N THR A 281 5.91 5.44 5.91
CA THR A 281 6.11 4.10 6.51
C THR A 281 5.52 4.02 7.91
N LEU A 282 5.76 5.01 8.77
CA LEU A 282 5.22 5.05 10.13
C LEU A 282 3.69 5.15 10.14
N ALA A 283 3.11 6.00 9.27
CA ALA A 283 1.67 6.12 9.10
C ALA A 283 1.07 4.80 8.62
N GLY A 284 1.71 4.16 7.62
CA GLY A 284 1.32 2.85 7.09
C GLY A 284 1.25 1.78 8.17
N LEU A 285 2.29 1.66 8.97
CA LEU A 285 2.34 0.72 10.11
C LEU A 285 1.28 1.04 11.17
N ALA A 286 0.94 2.31 11.37
CA ALA A 286 -0.07 2.73 12.33
C ALA A 286 -1.48 2.40 11.84
N PHE A 287 -1.89 2.87 10.65
CA PHE A 287 -3.26 2.68 10.19
C PHE A 287 -3.56 1.25 9.75
N ASN A 288 -2.55 0.43 9.45
CA ASN A 288 -2.73 -0.97 9.06
C ASN A 288 -3.65 -1.77 10.01
N SER A 289 -3.66 -1.44 11.29
CA SER A 289 -4.58 -2.06 12.26
C SER A 289 -5.57 -1.09 12.90
N ALA A 290 -5.31 0.22 12.88
CA ALA A 290 -6.28 1.22 13.34
C ALA A 290 -7.41 1.42 12.34
N GLY A 291 -7.10 1.32 11.05
CA GLY A 291 -8.01 1.62 9.95
C GLY A 291 -8.04 3.09 9.58
N VAL A 292 -8.72 3.37 8.47
CA VAL A 292 -9.09 4.71 8.00
C VAL A 292 -10.61 4.86 8.06
N HIS A 293 -11.12 6.10 8.00
CA HIS A 293 -12.55 6.32 8.21
C HIS A 293 -13.13 7.46 7.34
N ILE A 294 -13.66 8.55 7.95
CA ILE A 294 -14.45 9.55 7.22
C ILE A 294 -13.66 10.26 6.11
N PRO A 295 -12.44 10.78 6.31
CA PRO A 295 -11.69 11.44 5.24
C PRO A 295 -11.47 10.55 4.03
N HIS A 296 -11.03 9.31 4.23
CA HIS A 296 -10.86 8.35 3.13
C HIS A 296 -12.17 7.98 2.45
N ALA A 297 -13.26 7.77 3.21
CA ALA A 297 -14.58 7.49 2.62
C ALA A 297 -15.07 8.66 1.75
N MET A 298 -14.80 9.90 2.16
CA MET A 298 -15.11 11.10 1.38
C MET A 298 -14.22 11.22 0.14
N SER A 299 -12.91 10.94 0.27
CA SER A 299 -11.97 11.02 -0.84
C SER A 299 -12.32 10.04 -1.96
N TYR A 300 -12.79 8.85 -1.65
CA TYR A 300 -13.28 7.89 -2.64
C TYR A 300 -14.45 8.44 -3.45
N SER A 301 -15.42 9.05 -2.76
CA SER A 301 -16.55 9.69 -3.42
C SER A 301 -16.13 10.86 -4.32
N VAL A 302 -15.15 11.66 -3.91
CA VAL A 302 -14.60 12.75 -4.73
C VAL A 302 -13.83 12.19 -5.92
N ALA A 303 -12.98 11.17 -5.72
CA ALA A 303 -12.17 10.58 -6.78
C ALA A 303 -13.00 9.95 -7.91
N THR A 304 -14.22 9.47 -7.61
CA THR A 304 -15.12 8.85 -8.59
C THR A 304 -15.98 9.84 -9.38
N LEU A 305 -15.95 11.14 -9.03
CA LEU A 305 -16.63 12.16 -9.84
C LEU A 305 -15.95 12.28 -11.21
N LYS A 306 -16.73 12.63 -12.25
CA LYS A 306 -16.16 12.97 -13.54
C LYS A 306 -15.44 14.31 -13.43
N HIS A 307 -14.14 14.29 -13.62
CA HIS A 307 -13.30 15.48 -13.57
C HIS A 307 -13.01 15.98 -14.98
N GLU A 308 -13.08 17.30 -15.17
CA GLU A 308 -12.51 18.01 -16.34
C GLU A 308 -11.11 18.56 -16.03
N TYR A 309 -10.70 18.42 -14.77
CA TYR A 309 -9.45 18.91 -14.23
C TYR A 309 -8.39 17.82 -14.23
N THR A 310 -7.19 18.18 -14.66
CA THR A 310 -6.00 17.32 -14.52
C THR A 310 -5.13 17.87 -13.41
N ALA A 311 -4.91 17.06 -12.38
CA ALA A 311 -4.07 17.45 -11.26
C ALA A 311 -2.61 17.60 -11.70
N LYS A 312 -1.91 18.59 -11.16
CA LYS A 312 -0.50 18.82 -11.44
C LYS A 312 0.33 17.58 -11.05
N GLY A 313 1.14 17.09 -11.97
CA GLY A 313 1.92 15.86 -11.81
C GLY A 313 1.23 14.61 -12.37
N TYR A 314 -0.03 14.73 -12.83
CA TYR A 314 -0.83 13.65 -13.41
C TYR A 314 -1.22 13.92 -14.86
N GLU A 315 -0.47 14.77 -15.57
CA GLU A 315 -0.78 15.23 -16.92
C GLU A 315 -0.77 14.11 -17.97
N LYS A 316 -0.15 12.98 -17.66
CA LYS A 316 -0.14 11.79 -18.52
C LYS A 316 -1.34 10.87 -18.33
N HIS A 317 -2.20 11.18 -17.38
CA HIS A 317 -3.40 10.41 -17.06
C HIS A 317 -4.66 11.16 -17.52
N PRO A 318 -5.79 10.46 -17.71
CA PRO A 318 -7.08 11.11 -17.89
C PRO A 318 -7.38 12.11 -16.76
N PRO A 319 -8.26 13.11 -16.98
CA PRO A 319 -8.68 14.01 -15.91
C PRO A 319 -9.16 13.23 -14.69
N MET A 320 -8.53 13.46 -13.53
CA MET A 320 -8.78 12.72 -12.30
C MET A 320 -8.41 13.54 -11.06
N ALA A 321 -9.01 13.20 -9.94
CA ALA A 321 -8.52 13.57 -8.61
C ALA A 321 -7.97 12.31 -7.92
N PRO A 322 -6.67 12.28 -7.54
CA PRO A 322 -6.14 11.18 -6.72
C PRO A 322 -6.92 11.08 -5.40
N HIS A 323 -7.13 9.85 -4.90
CA HIS A 323 -7.93 9.66 -3.69
C HIS A 323 -7.16 9.97 -2.38
N GLY A 324 -5.83 10.05 -2.44
CA GLY A 324 -4.95 10.31 -1.29
C GLY A 324 -4.79 11.78 -0.92
#